data_ec03e482cd0f3c16db83293c4ca19d71
#
_entry.id   ec03e482cd0f3c16db83293c4ca19d71
#
_cell.length_a   1.000
_cell.length_b   1.000
_cell.length_c   1.000
_cell.angle_alpha   90.00
_cell.angle_beta   90.00
_cell.angle_gamma   90.00
#
_symmetry.space_group_name_H-M   'P 1'
#
loop_
_entity.id
_entity.type
_entity.pdbx_description
1 polymer ?
#
loop_
_entity_poly.entity_id
_entity_poly.type
_entity_poly.pdbx_seq_one_letter_code
_entity_poly.pdbx_strand_id
1 'polypeptide(L)'
;MPQENFRKETCRDELQYIGLRISYFRKMQNLTQAQLAEKVHISKNYLSHIESGSANKAVSLPLLIEISKALEIPLSVLVDLDDFNSSRDNIRQQFSEMKTMFEEMKQLNKDLDAMMAEMDKTNFEP
;
A
#
# COMPACT_ATOMS: atom_id res chain seq x y z
N MET A 1 -23.04 -10.08 -21.37
CA MET A 1 -21.77 -9.61 -20.89
C MET A 1 -21.89 -9.13 -19.46
N PRO A 2 -21.09 -9.67 -18.53
CA PRO A 2 -21.20 -9.23 -17.15
C PRO A 2 -20.81 -7.76 -17.02
N GLN A 3 -21.70 -6.94 -16.53
CA GLN A 3 -21.47 -5.52 -16.31
C GLN A 3 -20.30 -5.27 -15.34
N GLU A 4 -20.04 -6.21 -14.45
CA GLU A 4 -18.92 -6.14 -13.51
C GLU A 4 -17.56 -6.15 -14.21
N ASN A 5 -17.37 -6.98 -15.23
CA ASN A 5 -16.12 -7.03 -15.98
C ASN A 5 -15.88 -5.72 -16.75
N PHE A 6 -16.94 -5.15 -17.33
CA PHE A 6 -16.85 -3.87 -18.02
C PHE A 6 -16.42 -2.76 -17.06
N ARG A 7 -17.04 -2.67 -15.89
CA ARG A 7 -16.71 -1.67 -14.88
C ARG A 7 -15.29 -1.83 -14.36
N LYS A 8 -14.88 -3.08 -14.13
CA LYS A 8 -13.52 -3.36 -13.66
C LYS A 8 -12.49 -2.90 -14.68
N GLU A 9 -12.68 -3.21 -15.96
CA GLU A 9 -11.76 -2.80 -17.01
C GLU A 9 -11.72 -1.30 -17.18
N THR A 10 -12.89 -0.64 -17.10
CA THR A 10 -13.00 0.81 -17.25
C THR A 10 -12.29 1.56 -16.11
N CYS A 11 -12.31 1.02 -14.90
CA CYS A 11 -11.76 1.65 -13.70
C CYS A 11 -10.52 0.95 -13.15
N ARG A 12 -9.84 0.16 -14.00
CA ARG A 12 -8.70 -0.65 -13.56
C ARG A 12 -7.62 0.16 -12.85
N ASP A 13 -7.19 1.24 -13.46
CA ASP A 13 -6.10 2.06 -12.94
C ASP A 13 -6.51 2.76 -11.64
N GLU A 14 -7.73 3.27 -11.60
CA GLU A 14 -8.28 3.91 -10.41
C GLU A 14 -8.41 2.92 -9.25
N LEU A 15 -8.86 1.70 -9.54
CA LEU A 15 -8.99 0.65 -8.51
C LEU A 15 -7.62 0.22 -7.98
N GLN A 16 -6.63 0.12 -8.85
CA GLN A 16 -5.26 -0.16 -8.42
C GLN A 16 -4.72 0.94 -7.51
N TYR A 17 -4.98 2.18 -7.86
CA TYR A 17 -4.57 3.34 -7.07
C TYR A 17 -5.24 3.36 -5.70
N ILE A 18 -6.55 3.11 -5.64
CA ILE A 18 -7.28 3.02 -4.37
C ILE A 18 -6.74 1.88 -3.51
N GLY A 19 -6.52 0.71 -4.11
CA GLY A 19 -5.95 -0.43 -3.39
C GLY A 19 -4.60 -0.12 -2.77
N LEU A 20 -3.79 0.62 -3.48
CA LEU A 20 -2.49 1.07 -3.03
C LEU A 20 -2.59 2.04 -1.86
N ARG A 21 -3.53 2.98 -1.91
CA ARG A 21 -3.78 3.90 -0.81
C ARG A 21 -4.26 3.16 0.43
N ILE A 22 -5.09 2.14 0.26
CA ILE A 22 -5.49 1.27 1.37
C ILE A 22 -4.24 0.65 2.02
N SER A 23 -3.37 0.07 1.24
CA SER A 23 -2.12 -0.53 1.73
C SER A 23 -1.25 0.51 2.47
N TYR A 24 -1.12 1.69 1.90
CA TYR A 24 -0.33 2.77 2.48
C TYR A 24 -0.86 3.18 3.87
N PHE A 25 -2.14 3.48 3.96
CA PHE A 25 -2.74 3.90 5.24
C PHE A 25 -2.77 2.76 6.25
N ARG A 26 -2.97 1.52 5.79
CA ARG A 26 -2.89 0.35 6.65
C ARG A 26 -1.51 0.25 7.32
N LYS A 27 -0.46 0.37 6.54
CA LYS A 27 0.91 0.31 7.05
C LYS A 27 1.22 1.47 8.00
N MET A 28 0.70 2.64 7.71
CA MET A 28 0.85 3.79 8.62
C MET A 28 0.20 3.55 9.98
N GLN A 29 -0.88 2.79 10.01
CA GLN A 29 -1.55 2.41 11.26
C GLN A 29 -0.93 1.17 11.91
N ASN A 30 0.16 0.65 11.35
CA ASN A 30 0.84 -0.55 11.82
C ASN A 30 -0.08 -1.79 11.85
N LEU A 31 -1.00 -1.87 10.90
CA LEU A 31 -1.90 -3.01 10.76
C LEU A 31 -1.38 -3.98 9.70
N THR A 32 -1.44 -5.26 10.00
CA THR A 32 -1.23 -6.29 8.99
C THR A 32 -2.48 -6.42 8.11
N GLN A 33 -2.34 -7.06 6.94
CA GLN A 33 -3.51 -7.37 6.11
C GLN A 33 -4.54 -8.20 6.87
N ALA A 34 -4.09 -9.17 7.65
CA ALA A 34 -4.98 -10.00 8.45
C ALA A 34 -5.76 -9.17 9.48
N GLN A 35 -5.10 -8.23 10.13
CA GLN A 35 -5.74 -7.37 11.13
C GLN A 35 -6.79 -6.44 10.51
N LEU A 36 -6.46 -5.80 9.39
CA LEU A 36 -7.44 -4.95 8.70
C LEU A 36 -8.60 -5.77 8.16
N ALA A 37 -8.32 -6.92 7.54
CA ALA A 37 -9.35 -7.81 7.01
C ALA A 37 -10.33 -8.24 8.11
N GLU A 38 -9.82 -8.58 9.28
CA GLU A 38 -10.66 -8.92 10.43
C GLU A 38 -11.56 -7.77 10.84
N LYS A 39 -11.04 -6.55 10.88
CA LYS A 39 -11.81 -5.36 11.26
C LYS A 39 -12.99 -5.08 10.34
N VAL A 40 -12.86 -5.40 9.06
CA VAL A 40 -13.91 -5.14 8.06
C VAL A 40 -14.60 -6.43 7.59
N HIS A 41 -14.36 -7.54 8.28
CA HIS A 41 -15.05 -8.81 8.06
C HIS A 41 -14.90 -9.37 6.65
N ILE A 42 -13.69 -9.30 6.10
CA ILE A 42 -13.34 -9.92 4.82
C ILE A 42 -12.15 -10.85 5.03
N SER A 43 -11.88 -11.71 4.05
CA SER A 43 -10.71 -12.57 4.10
C SER A 43 -9.43 -11.77 3.84
N LYS A 44 -8.32 -12.24 4.40
CA LYS A 44 -7.00 -11.68 4.12
C LYS A 44 -6.69 -11.75 2.62
N ASN A 45 -7.04 -12.85 1.97
CA ASN A 45 -6.81 -13.02 0.53
C ASN A 45 -7.58 -11.98 -0.29
N TYR A 46 -8.82 -11.72 0.08
CA TYR A 46 -9.62 -10.71 -0.62
C TYR A 46 -8.99 -9.32 -0.44
N LEU A 47 -8.59 -8.97 0.78
CA LEU A 47 -7.92 -7.70 1.04
C LEU A 47 -6.61 -7.59 0.23
N SER A 48 -5.83 -8.66 0.18
CA SER A 48 -4.60 -8.70 -0.62
C SER A 48 -4.89 -8.40 -2.09
N HIS A 49 -5.95 -8.97 -2.64
CA HIS A 49 -6.36 -8.71 -4.03
C HIS A 49 -6.84 -7.28 -4.23
N ILE A 50 -7.56 -6.72 -3.26
CA ILE A 50 -7.97 -5.30 -3.30
C ILE A 50 -6.73 -4.39 -3.33
N GLU A 51 -5.78 -4.62 -2.43
CA GLU A 51 -4.58 -3.79 -2.32
C GLU A 51 -3.69 -3.88 -3.57
N SER A 52 -3.66 -5.02 -4.22
CA SER A 52 -2.88 -5.21 -5.46
C SER A 52 -3.63 -4.80 -6.72
N GLY A 53 -4.93 -4.51 -6.62
CA GLY A 53 -5.77 -4.20 -7.77
C GLY A 53 -6.17 -5.44 -8.57
N SER A 54 -5.97 -6.64 -8.04
CA SER A 54 -6.28 -7.91 -8.73
C SER A 54 -7.58 -8.56 -8.26
N ALA A 55 -8.42 -7.84 -7.51
CA ALA A 55 -9.70 -8.35 -7.08
C ALA A 55 -10.59 -8.72 -8.27
N ASN A 56 -11.26 -9.89 -8.20
CA ASN A 56 -12.12 -10.38 -9.27
C ASN A 56 -13.36 -9.52 -9.48
N LYS A 57 -13.79 -8.82 -8.45
CA LYS A 57 -14.97 -7.95 -8.49
C LYS A 57 -14.58 -6.53 -8.10
N ALA A 58 -15.33 -5.57 -8.63
CA ALA A 58 -15.20 -4.19 -8.18
C ALA A 58 -15.52 -4.10 -6.68
N VAL A 59 -14.71 -3.34 -5.95
CA VAL A 59 -14.92 -3.14 -4.51
C VAL A 59 -16.17 -2.29 -4.31
N SER A 60 -17.07 -2.72 -3.43
CA SER A 60 -18.29 -1.99 -3.16
C SER A 60 -18.01 -0.72 -2.36
N LEU A 61 -18.85 0.29 -2.56
CA LEU A 61 -18.77 1.51 -1.77
C LEU A 61 -18.94 1.27 -0.27
N PRO A 62 -19.89 0.43 0.19
CA PRO A 62 -19.97 0.11 1.61
C PRO A 62 -18.68 -0.45 2.20
N LEU A 63 -18.00 -1.33 1.47
CA LEU A 63 -16.73 -1.89 1.94
C LEU A 63 -15.66 -0.80 2.03
N LEU A 64 -15.59 0.10 1.05
CA LEU A 64 -14.64 1.22 1.10
C LEU A 64 -14.91 2.14 2.30
N ILE A 65 -16.18 2.38 2.62
CA ILE A 65 -16.56 3.16 3.79
C ILE A 65 -16.09 2.45 5.08
N GLU A 66 -16.30 1.16 5.17
CA GLU A 66 -15.85 0.37 6.33
C GLU A 66 -14.32 0.39 6.46
N ILE A 67 -13.61 0.25 5.35
CA ILE A 67 -12.14 0.32 5.34
C ILE A 67 -11.67 1.71 5.81
N SER A 68 -12.29 2.78 5.32
CA SER A 68 -11.92 4.13 5.73
C SER A 68 -12.11 4.34 7.22
N LYS A 69 -13.21 3.82 7.79
CA LYS A 69 -13.46 3.89 9.23
C LYS A 69 -12.43 3.08 10.01
N ALA A 70 -12.09 1.88 9.56
CA ALA A 70 -11.09 1.05 10.21
C ALA A 70 -9.70 1.69 10.17
N LEU A 71 -9.39 2.41 9.12
CA LEU A 71 -8.13 3.13 8.96
C LEU A 71 -8.13 4.52 9.60
N GLU A 72 -9.26 4.94 10.14
CA GLU A 72 -9.43 6.24 10.80
C GLU A 72 -9.12 7.42 9.88
N ILE A 73 -9.48 7.30 8.60
CA ILE A 73 -9.32 8.35 7.60
C ILE A 73 -10.66 8.65 6.94
N PRO A 74 -10.88 9.88 6.45
CA PRO A 74 -12.08 10.18 5.66
C PRO A 74 -12.10 9.37 4.37
N LEU A 75 -13.29 8.95 3.94
CA LEU A 75 -13.45 8.27 2.66
C LEU A 75 -12.91 9.13 1.51
N SER A 76 -13.11 10.45 1.58
CA SER A 76 -12.60 11.38 0.58
C SER A 76 -11.09 11.30 0.39
N VAL A 77 -10.35 11.03 1.47
CA VAL A 77 -8.89 10.84 1.41
C VAL A 77 -8.56 9.49 0.77
N LEU A 78 -9.31 8.46 1.13
CA LEU A 78 -9.05 7.11 0.61
C LEU A 78 -9.26 7.02 -0.90
N VAL A 79 -10.27 7.69 -1.43
CA VAL A 79 -10.65 7.64 -2.84
C VAL A 79 -10.28 8.90 -3.62
N ASP A 80 -9.33 9.68 -3.13
CA ASP A 80 -8.88 10.88 -3.81
C ASP A 80 -8.13 10.52 -5.08
N LEU A 81 -8.74 10.84 -6.22
CA LEU A 81 -8.20 10.55 -7.55
C LEU A 81 -7.72 11.80 -8.28
N ASP A 82 -7.73 12.95 -7.63
CA ASP A 82 -7.35 14.21 -8.29
C ASP A 82 -5.90 14.17 -8.76
N ASP A 83 -4.99 13.74 -7.90
CA ASP A 83 -3.58 13.59 -8.25
C ASP A 83 -3.36 12.50 -9.30
N PHE A 84 -4.13 11.42 -9.23
CA PHE A 84 -4.06 10.33 -10.19
C PHE A 84 -4.48 10.80 -11.59
N ASN A 85 -5.61 11.50 -11.69
CA ASN A 85 -6.15 11.94 -12.97
C ASN A 85 -5.29 13.01 -13.64
N SER A 86 -4.60 13.84 -12.86
CA SER A 86 -3.73 14.89 -13.38
C SER A 86 -2.32 14.43 -13.70
N SER A 87 -1.88 13.27 -13.20
CA SER A 87 -0.46 12.87 -13.25
C SER A 87 -0.26 11.36 -13.31
N ARG A 88 -0.92 10.68 -14.26
CA ARG A 88 -0.74 9.23 -14.43
C ARG A 88 0.72 8.81 -14.51
N ASP A 89 1.53 9.59 -15.20
CA ASP A 89 2.95 9.30 -15.37
C ASP A 89 3.75 9.59 -14.11
N ASN A 90 3.31 10.57 -13.32
CA ASN A 90 3.97 10.94 -12.07
C ASN A 90 3.81 9.86 -10.99
N ILE A 91 2.70 9.11 -10.99
CA ILE A 91 2.49 8.04 -10.02
C ILE A 91 3.52 6.93 -10.21
N ARG A 92 3.77 6.54 -11.46
CA ARG A 92 4.80 5.54 -11.77
C ARG A 92 6.18 6.02 -11.34
N GLN A 93 6.44 7.30 -11.56
CA GLN A 93 7.71 7.90 -11.16
C GLN A 93 7.84 7.97 -9.64
N GLN A 94 6.79 8.37 -8.93
CA GLN A 94 6.77 8.38 -7.46
C GLN A 94 6.99 6.99 -6.88
N PHE A 95 6.39 5.97 -7.49
CA PHE A 95 6.64 4.58 -7.09
C PHE A 95 8.07 4.19 -7.27
N SER A 96 8.66 4.52 -8.42
CA SER A 96 10.06 4.25 -8.71
C SER A 96 10.95 4.95 -7.69
N GLU A 97 10.66 6.20 -7.37
CA GLU A 97 11.40 6.97 -6.38
C GLU A 97 11.28 6.38 -4.98
N MET A 98 10.07 6.00 -4.57
CA MET A 98 9.85 5.35 -3.27
C MET A 98 10.60 4.02 -3.17
N LYS A 99 10.58 3.23 -4.24
CA LYS A 99 11.32 1.97 -4.30
C LYS A 99 12.82 2.21 -4.17
N THR A 100 13.33 3.21 -4.88
CA THR A 100 14.74 3.59 -4.82
C THR A 100 15.13 4.03 -3.41
N MET A 101 14.33 4.89 -2.79
CA MET A 101 14.55 5.32 -1.41
C MET A 101 14.57 4.15 -0.44
N PHE A 102 13.67 3.20 -0.62
CA PHE A 102 13.60 2.00 0.23
C PHE A 102 14.85 1.13 0.08
N GLU A 103 15.33 0.96 -1.16
CA GLU A 103 16.57 0.22 -1.41
C GLU A 103 17.79 0.94 -0.84
N GLU A 104 17.83 2.27 -0.94
CA GLU A 104 18.89 3.09 -0.34
C GLU A 104 18.90 2.96 1.18
N MET A 105 17.72 2.97 1.81
CA MET A 105 17.59 2.78 3.25
C MET A 105 18.08 1.40 3.68
N LYS A 106 17.77 0.36 2.90
CA LYS A 106 18.28 -0.98 3.18
C LYS A 106 19.80 -1.04 3.11
N GLN A 107 20.39 -0.41 2.10
CA GLN A 107 21.85 -0.36 1.94
C GLN A 107 22.49 0.40 3.09
N LEU A 108 21.89 1.52 3.48
CA LEU A 108 22.37 2.32 4.60
C LEU A 108 22.37 1.51 5.90
N ASN A 109 21.31 0.73 6.15
CA ASN A 109 21.23 -0.14 7.31
C ASN A 109 22.31 -1.21 7.31
N LYS A 110 22.60 -1.80 6.14
CA LYS A 110 23.69 -2.77 6.00
C LYS A 110 25.04 -2.14 6.30
N ASP A 111 25.28 -0.94 5.77
CA ASP A 111 26.52 -0.20 6.01
C ASP A 111 26.67 0.13 7.48
N LEU A 112 25.59 0.55 8.12
CA LEU A 112 25.57 0.83 9.54
C LEU A 112 25.88 -0.41 10.38
N ASP A 113 25.27 -1.54 10.05
CA ASP A 113 25.51 -2.83 10.73
C ASP A 113 26.99 -3.24 10.58
N ALA A 114 27.56 -3.07 9.39
CA ALA A 114 28.96 -3.36 9.13
C ALA A 114 29.88 -2.46 9.96
N MET A 115 29.56 -1.16 10.06
CA MET A 115 30.31 -0.22 10.86
C MET A 115 30.23 -0.57 12.35
N MET A 116 29.05 -0.94 12.84
CA MET A 116 28.87 -1.36 14.22
C MET A 116 29.64 -2.65 14.54
N ALA A 117 29.66 -3.59 13.61
CA ALA A 117 30.44 -4.82 13.77
C ALA A 117 31.93 -4.54 13.86
N GLU A 118 32.43 -3.59 13.07
CA GLU A 118 33.83 -3.16 13.14
C GLU A 118 34.17 -2.43 14.45
N MET A 119 33.27 -1.59 14.93
CA MET A 119 33.41 -0.93 16.21
C MET A 119 33.47 -1.93 17.36
N ASP A 120 32.64 -2.96 17.33
CA ASP A 120 32.66 -4.03 18.33
C ASP A 120 33.99 -4.79 18.32
N LYS A 121 34.58 -5.01 17.13
CA LYS A 121 35.87 -5.64 17.02
C LYS A 121 37.00 -4.79 17.64
N THR A 122 36.94 -3.47 17.45
CA THR A 122 37.93 -2.58 17.99
C THR A 122 37.82 -2.40 19.51
N ASN A 123 36.60 -2.55 20.05
CA ASN A 123 36.35 -2.47 21.48
C ASN A 123 36.84 -3.70 22.25
N PHE A 124 37.07 -4.81 21.56
CA PHE A 124 37.55 -6.06 22.16
C PHE A 124 39.08 -6.21 22.12
N GLU A 125 39.77 -5.35 21.46
CA GLU A 125 41.23 -5.36 21.49
C GLU A 125 41.74 -4.68 22.74
N PRO A 126 42.57 -5.35 23.57
CA PRO A 126 43.15 -4.77 24.75
C PRO A 126 44.15 -3.66 24.45
#